data_b2d43c91ed7b0dd03cb874fa89dfc1a2
#
_entry.id   b2d43c91ed7b0dd03cb874fa89dfc1a2
#
_cell.length_a   1.000
_cell.length_b   1.000
_cell.length_c   1.000
_cell.angle_alpha   90.00
_cell.angle_beta   90.00
_cell.angle_gamma   90.00
#
_symmetry.space_group_name_H-M   'P 1'
#
loop_
_entity.id
_entity.type
_entity.pdbx_description
1 polymer ?
#
loop_
_entity_poly.entity_id
_entity_poly.type
_entity_poly.pdbx_seq_one_letter_code
_entity_poly.pdbx_strand_id
1 'polypeptide(L)'
;LYINSDLTTSILDKLKKEFYKGVFQDSIKLLDTSINTRFSNFATNIRELTRNFLEEFAPDSQVRNCTWYKEVLNKEGKVVITRVQRMIYSIKGGLTDEFIEEELEIDFGDVTRKLNKVIQKLNKYTHLNENVYYGDESLGYKMVENTLLALDEFLKTIPDFRFMLINKLEERLYNEVSMALTDDILGEIDILATHYWIHGSHLESINVLSISSEEIIIEIKGFVEVEHQYGSDGDYKRGDGVRIENSYPFQAIIEIDTHYPLEISIKSEQIIVDNSSFYE
;
A
#
# COMPACT_ATOMS: atom_id res chain seq x y z
N LEU A 1 22.71 6.37 -25.95
CA LEU A 1 22.69 5.79 -24.57
C LEU A 1 21.32 5.16 -24.35
N TYR A 2 21.29 3.86 -24.09
CA TYR A 2 20.05 3.13 -23.84
C TYR A 2 19.54 3.49 -22.43
N ILE A 3 18.37 4.11 -22.35
CA ILE A 3 17.65 4.18 -21.07
C ILE A 3 17.29 2.73 -20.72
N ASN A 4 17.59 2.31 -19.49
CA ASN A 4 17.35 0.95 -19.06
C ASN A 4 15.83 0.64 -19.12
N SER A 5 15.45 -0.27 -20.03
CA SER A 5 14.05 -0.67 -20.25
C SER A 5 13.42 -1.28 -18.99
N ASP A 6 14.21 -2.02 -18.20
CA ASP A 6 13.72 -2.68 -16.99
C ASP A 6 13.34 -1.65 -15.91
N LEU A 7 14.13 -0.56 -15.82
CA LEU A 7 13.86 0.55 -14.89
C LEU A 7 12.60 1.32 -15.29
N THR A 8 12.40 1.57 -16.59
CA THR A 8 11.18 2.25 -17.06
C THR A 8 9.93 1.39 -16.88
N THR A 9 10.02 0.10 -17.14
CA THR A 9 8.93 -0.85 -16.89
C THR A 9 8.61 -0.93 -15.40
N SER A 10 9.62 -1.06 -14.53
CA SER A 10 9.46 -1.07 -13.08
C SER A 10 8.72 0.15 -12.53
N ILE A 11 9.00 1.35 -13.06
CA ILE A 11 8.29 2.58 -12.67
C ILE A 11 6.84 2.54 -13.17
N LEU A 12 6.60 2.16 -14.43
CA LEU A 12 5.26 2.09 -15.03
C LEU A 12 4.32 1.15 -14.28
N ASP A 13 4.81 0.00 -13.85
CA ASP A 13 4.01 -1.00 -13.11
C ASP A 13 3.54 -0.47 -11.75
N LYS A 14 4.30 0.46 -11.14
CA LYS A 14 3.96 1.08 -9.85
C LYS A 14 3.06 2.30 -9.99
N LEU A 15 2.99 2.93 -11.17
CA LEU A 15 2.09 4.04 -11.45
C LEU A 15 0.69 3.50 -11.75
N LYS A 16 -0.26 3.62 -10.81
CA LYS A 16 -1.59 3.02 -10.95
C LYS A 16 -2.51 3.75 -11.93
N LYS A 17 -2.38 5.09 -12.07
CA LYS A 17 -3.26 5.89 -12.94
C LYS A 17 -2.71 6.01 -14.34
N GLU A 18 -3.57 5.83 -15.34
CA GLU A 18 -3.22 5.99 -16.76
C GLU A 18 -2.66 7.38 -17.08
N PHE A 19 -3.15 8.42 -16.40
CA PHE A 19 -2.60 9.77 -16.52
C PHE A 19 -1.11 9.82 -16.16
N TYR A 20 -0.70 9.23 -15.03
CA TYR A 20 0.70 9.21 -14.61
C TYR A 20 1.57 8.36 -15.54
N LYS A 21 1.04 7.21 -15.98
CA LYS A 21 1.71 6.36 -16.97
C LYS A 21 1.93 7.10 -18.28
N GLY A 22 0.90 7.79 -18.78
CA GLY A 22 0.99 8.59 -20.02
C GLY A 22 2.03 9.68 -19.95
N VAL A 23 2.00 10.51 -18.90
CA VAL A 23 3.00 11.58 -18.69
C VAL A 23 4.42 11.01 -18.60
N PHE A 24 4.60 9.90 -17.90
CA PHE A 24 5.89 9.24 -17.78
C PHE A 24 6.38 8.69 -19.14
N GLN A 25 5.55 7.94 -19.86
CA GLN A 25 5.87 7.37 -21.15
C GLN A 25 6.25 8.45 -22.19
N ASP A 26 5.47 9.53 -22.23
CA ASP A 26 5.76 10.64 -23.17
C ASP A 26 7.06 11.36 -22.78
N SER A 27 7.37 11.46 -21.48
CA SER A 27 8.64 12.01 -21.00
C SER A 27 9.85 11.17 -21.46
N ILE A 28 9.70 9.83 -21.46
CA ILE A 28 10.74 8.92 -21.96
C ILE A 28 10.87 9.02 -23.48
N LYS A 29 9.76 9.01 -24.23
CA LYS A 29 9.77 9.15 -25.70
C LYS A 29 10.45 10.43 -26.18
N LEU A 30 10.30 11.55 -25.44
CA LEU A 30 10.98 12.81 -25.75
C LEU A 30 12.50 12.69 -25.76
N LEU A 31 13.07 11.80 -24.96
CA LEU A 31 14.52 11.60 -24.87
C LEU A 31 15.11 10.92 -26.11
N ASP A 32 14.29 10.19 -26.88
CA ASP A 32 14.68 9.56 -28.15
C ASP A 32 14.68 10.53 -29.33
N THR A 33 14.23 11.78 -29.10
CA THR A 33 14.20 12.81 -30.15
C THR A 33 15.52 13.61 -30.20
N SER A 34 15.79 14.27 -31.33
CA SER A 34 16.93 15.19 -31.48
C SER A 34 16.63 16.64 -31.02
N ILE A 35 15.49 16.86 -30.35
CA ILE A 35 15.08 18.20 -29.90
C ILE A 35 15.97 18.64 -28.71
N ASN A 36 16.60 19.82 -28.85
CA ASN A 36 17.49 20.36 -27.81
C ASN A 36 16.81 20.56 -26.46
N THR A 37 15.48 20.78 -26.44
CA THR A 37 14.70 20.97 -25.21
C THR A 37 14.27 19.66 -24.54
N ARG A 38 14.66 18.47 -25.06
CA ARG A 38 14.19 17.16 -24.53
C ARG A 38 14.45 16.97 -23.06
N PHE A 39 15.64 17.38 -22.57
CA PHE A 39 15.98 17.26 -21.15
C PHE A 39 15.22 18.25 -20.26
N SER A 40 14.95 19.47 -20.79
CA SER A 40 14.12 20.46 -20.08
C SER A 40 12.68 19.99 -19.97
N ASN A 41 12.12 19.45 -21.05
CA ASN A 41 10.76 18.92 -21.07
C ASN A 41 10.64 17.68 -20.16
N PHE A 42 11.58 16.74 -20.20
CA PHE A 42 11.65 15.61 -19.28
C PHE A 42 11.65 16.10 -17.82
N ALA A 43 12.54 17.04 -17.49
CA ALA A 43 12.67 17.55 -16.12
C ALA A 43 11.37 18.21 -15.63
N THR A 44 10.70 18.98 -16.49
CA THR A 44 9.41 19.61 -16.18
C THR A 44 8.32 18.57 -15.96
N ASN A 45 8.18 17.61 -16.89
CA ASN A 45 7.17 16.58 -16.81
C ASN A 45 7.32 15.70 -15.55
N ILE A 46 8.55 15.23 -15.26
CA ILE A 46 8.79 14.40 -14.07
C ILE A 46 8.57 15.17 -12.77
N ARG A 47 8.91 16.44 -12.75
CA ARG A 47 8.64 17.32 -11.59
C ARG A 47 7.15 17.47 -11.34
N GLU A 48 6.37 17.76 -12.38
CA GLU A 48 4.92 17.90 -12.29
C GLU A 48 4.23 16.56 -11.99
N LEU A 49 4.68 15.46 -12.60
CA LEU A 49 4.22 14.12 -12.28
C LEU A 49 4.40 13.82 -10.78
N THR A 50 5.63 14.01 -10.27
CA THR A 50 5.93 13.76 -8.85
C THR A 50 5.11 14.65 -7.93
N ARG A 51 4.90 15.92 -8.28
CA ARG A 51 4.07 16.84 -7.51
C ARG A 51 2.63 16.36 -7.44
N ASN A 52 2.01 16.12 -8.59
CA ASN A 52 0.60 15.69 -8.66
C ASN A 52 0.39 14.35 -7.97
N PHE A 53 1.30 13.40 -8.17
CA PHE A 53 1.28 12.11 -7.47
C PHE A 53 1.28 12.30 -5.95
N LEU A 54 2.24 13.07 -5.42
CA LEU A 54 2.36 13.28 -3.97
C LEU A 54 1.19 14.11 -3.39
N GLU A 55 0.64 15.07 -4.10
CA GLU A 55 -0.52 15.85 -3.65
C GLU A 55 -1.79 14.98 -3.56
N GLU A 56 -1.94 14.03 -4.48
CA GLU A 56 -3.06 13.10 -4.47
C GLU A 56 -2.92 12.02 -3.39
N PHE A 57 -1.74 11.40 -3.27
CA PHE A 57 -1.50 10.33 -2.29
C PHE A 57 -1.33 10.82 -0.87
N ALA A 58 -0.96 12.09 -0.67
CA ALA A 58 -0.73 12.72 0.61
C ALA A 58 -1.50 14.06 0.70
N PRO A 59 -2.84 14.03 0.81
CA PRO A 59 -3.65 15.25 0.95
C PRO A 59 -3.27 16.05 2.18
N ASP A 60 -3.37 17.37 2.09
CA ASP A 60 -2.97 18.30 3.17
C ASP A 60 -3.62 17.98 4.52
N SER A 61 -4.93 17.69 4.53
CA SER A 61 -5.67 17.33 5.74
C SER A 61 -5.11 16.08 6.40
N GLN A 62 -4.84 15.06 5.61
CA GLN A 62 -4.31 13.79 6.10
C GLN A 62 -2.90 13.94 6.70
N VAL A 63 -2.00 14.65 6.00
CA VAL A 63 -0.64 14.89 6.51
C VAL A 63 -0.66 15.69 7.81
N ARG A 64 -1.53 16.70 7.92
CA ARG A 64 -1.65 17.55 9.11
C ARG A 64 -2.17 16.79 10.34
N ASN A 65 -3.00 15.77 10.12
CA ASN A 65 -3.56 14.97 11.21
C ASN A 65 -2.59 13.91 11.76
N CYS A 66 -1.46 13.66 11.09
CA CYS A 66 -0.48 12.70 11.58
C CYS A 66 0.25 13.22 12.82
N THR A 67 0.50 12.36 13.82
CA THR A 67 1.22 12.70 15.06
C THR A 67 2.66 13.13 14.82
N TRP A 68 3.29 12.58 13.78
CA TRP A 68 4.66 12.92 13.39
C TRP A 68 4.76 14.24 12.58
N TYR A 69 3.62 14.85 12.19
CA TYR A 69 3.63 16.11 11.43
C TYR A 69 4.23 17.26 12.26
N LYS A 70 5.11 18.02 11.60
CA LYS A 70 5.67 19.26 12.16
C LYS A 70 5.44 20.40 11.18
N GLU A 71 4.92 21.52 11.68
CA GLU A 71 4.71 22.72 10.86
C GLU A 71 6.01 23.24 10.26
N VAL A 72 5.98 23.54 8.97
CA VAL A 72 7.08 24.16 8.25
C VAL A 72 6.58 25.44 7.60
N LEU A 73 7.30 26.54 7.81
CA LEU A 73 7.00 27.84 7.19
C LEU A 73 7.80 27.99 5.89
N ASN A 74 7.13 28.47 4.84
CA ASN A 74 7.81 28.88 3.62
C ASN A 74 8.49 30.26 3.79
N LYS A 75 9.15 30.76 2.75
CA LYS A 75 9.85 32.06 2.77
C LYS A 75 8.91 33.25 3.02
N GLU A 76 7.60 33.08 2.81
CA GLU A 76 6.57 34.08 3.03
C GLU A 76 5.93 33.96 4.42
N GLY A 77 6.40 33.06 5.29
CA GLY A 77 5.83 32.81 6.61
C GLY A 77 4.53 32.03 6.61
N LYS A 78 4.14 31.39 5.50
CA LYS A 78 2.93 30.57 5.43
C LYS A 78 3.27 29.10 5.76
N VAL A 79 2.38 28.44 6.51
CA VAL A 79 2.48 27.01 6.79
C VAL A 79 2.26 26.22 5.50
N VAL A 80 3.23 25.38 5.17
CA VAL A 80 3.19 24.53 3.97
C VAL A 80 3.52 23.10 4.33
N ILE A 81 2.95 22.15 3.58
CA ILE A 81 3.37 20.75 3.63
C ILE A 81 4.51 20.56 2.64
N THR A 82 5.63 20.11 3.16
CA THR A 82 6.82 19.88 2.34
C THR A 82 6.69 18.60 1.51
N ARG A 83 7.42 18.54 0.39
CA ARG A 83 7.50 17.32 -0.43
C ARG A 83 7.97 16.11 0.39
N VAL A 84 8.90 16.29 1.30
CA VAL A 84 9.41 15.21 2.17
C VAL A 84 8.31 14.69 3.09
N GLN A 85 7.50 15.55 3.69
CA GLN A 85 6.35 15.13 4.50
C GLN A 85 5.32 14.35 3.69
N ARG A 86 5.04 14.77 2.44
CA ARG A 86 4.18 14.00 1.54
C ARG A 86 4.77 12.64 1.18
N MET A 87 6.08 12.56 0.95
CA MET A 87 6.77 11.28 0.70
C MET A 87 6.66 10.35 1.91
N ILE A 88 6.89 10.85 3.12
CA ILE A 88 6.77 10.08 4.36
C ILE A 88 5.33 9.56 4.52
N TYR A 89 4.33 10.45 4.34
CA TYR A 89 2.93 10.04 4.39
C TYR A 89 2.57 8.97 3.35
N SER A 90 3.06 9.09 2.12
CA SER A 90 2.81 8.11 1.06
C SER A 90 3.34 6.72 1.39
N ILE A 91 4.35 6.61 2.23
CA ILE A 91 4.92 5.34 2.69
C ILE A 91 4.15 4.80 3.89
N LYS A 92 4.11 5.55 5.00
CA LYS A 92 3.67 5.05 6.30
C LYS A 92 2.32 5.61 6.80
N GLY A 93 1.70 6.57 6.10
CA GLY A 93 0.47 7.21 6.57
C GLY A 93 0.64 7.87 7.94
N GLY A 94 -0.33 7.62 8.82
CA GLY A 94 -0.36 8.11 10.20
C GLY A 94 0.43 7.30 11.22
N LEU A 95 1.04 6.17 10.83
CA LEU A 95 1.84 5.35 11.74
C LEU A 95 2.90 6.18 12.48
N THR A 96 3.00 5.98 13.79
CA THR A 96 3.89 6.74 14.66
C THR A 96 5.37 6.45 14.36
N ASP A 97 6.25 7.41 14.69
CA ASP A 97 7.69 7.20 14.52
C ASP A 97 8.20 6.11 15.47
N GLU A 98 7.65 6.02 16.70
CA GLU A 98 7.97 4.96 17.67
C GLU A 98 7.69 3.57 17.12
N PHE A 99 6.50 3.34 16.56
CA PHE A 99 6.16 2.05 15.95
C PHE A 99 7.11 1.69 14.80
N ILE A 100 7.45 2.66 13.96
CA ILE A 100 8.36 2.45 12.83
C ILE A 100 9.77 2.08 13.30
N GLU A 101 10.30 2.79 14.30
CA GLU A 101 11.66 2.62 14.80
C GLU A 101 11.81 1.36 15.67
N GLU A 102 10.85 1.13 16.59
CA GLU A 102 10.94 0.05 17.57
C GLU A 102 10.45 -1.31 17.03
N GLU A 103 9.41 -1.31 16.19
CA GLU A 103 8.75 -2.54 15.77
C GLU A 103 9.11 -2.97 14.34
N LEU A 104 9.41 -2.03 13.45
CA LEU A 104 9.77 -2.32 12.06
C LEU A 104 11.26 -2.11 11.77
N GLU A 105 11.98 -1.36 12.61
CA GLU A 105 13.41 -1.04 12.47
C GLU A 105 13.76 -0.39 11.12
N ILE A 106 12.89 0.53 10.61
CA ILE A 106 13.03 1.13 9.28
C ILE A 106 13.36 2.63 9.37
N ASP A 107 14.31 3.08 8.54
CA ASP A 107 14.56 4.50 8.26
C ASP A 107 14.24 4.84 6.78
N PHE A 108 13.25 5.69 6.56
CA PHE A 108 12.91 6.22 5.22
C PHE A 108 13.67 7.50 4.87
N GLY A 109 14.49 8.02 5.78
CA GLY A 109 15.14 9.31 5.62
C GLY A 109 16.05 9.35 4.39
N ASP A 110 16.74 8.27 4.08
CA ASP A 110 17.66 8.24 2.93
C ASP A 110 16.91 8.26 1.59
N VAL A 111 15.86 7.45 1.44
CA VAL A 111 15.06 7.38 0.21
C VAL A 111 14.37 8.71 -0.07
N THR A 112 13.71 9.29 0.93
CA THR A 112 13.00 10.57 0.79
C THR A 112 13.95 11.73 0.52
N ARG A 113 15.12 11.78 1.20
CA ARG A 113 16.16 12.78 0.95
C ARG A 113 16.74 12.67 -0.46
N LYS A 114 17.00 11.44 -0.93
CA LYS A 114 17.55 11.16 -2.26
C LYS A 114 16.61 11.65 -3.35
N LEU A 115 15.35 11.25 -3.33
CA LEU A 115 14.36 11.70 -4.31
C LEU A 115 14.16 13.22 -4.23
N ASN A 116 13.99 13.80 -3.05
CA ASN A 116 13.83 15.25 -2.90
C ASN A 116 15.03 16.03 -3.48
N LYS A 117 16.27 15.58 -3.23
CA LYS A 117 17.49 16.19 -3.77
C LYS A 117 17.54 16.12 -5.30
N VAL A 118 17.12 14.99 -5.88
CA VAL A 118 17.07 14.81 -7.31
C VAL A 118 16.02 15.74 -7.94
N ILE A 119 14.79 15.77 -7.40
CA ILE A 119 13.74 16.66 -7.88
C ILE A 119 14.13 18.15 -7.76
N GLN A 120 14.85 18.53 -6.69
CA GLN A 120 15.39 19.89 -6.58
C GLN A 120 16.42 20.22 -7.68
N LYS A 121 17.26 19.24 -8.06
CA LYS A 121 18.23 19.44 -9.16
C LYS A 121 17.55 19.62 -10.51
N LEU A 122 16.37 19.03 -10.73
CA LEU A 122 15.61 19.22 -11.97
C LEU A 122 15.25 20.71 -12.20
N ASN A 123 15.16 21.53 -11.14
CA ASN A 123 14.92 22.97 -11.29
C ASN A 123 15.93 23.67 -12.21
N LYS A 124 17.17 23.17 -12.28
CA LYS A 124 18.20 23.73 -13.17
C LYS A 124 17.84 23.52 -14.65
N TYR A 125 17.12 22.47 -14.97
CA TYR A 125 16.72 22.12 -16.34
C TYR A 125 15.35 22.69 -16.72
N THR A 126 14.48 23.00 -15.76
CA THR A 126 13.14 23.57 -16.05
C THR A 126 13.17 25.04 -16.50
N HIS A 127 14.25 25.75 -16.20
CA HIS A 127 14.46 27.11 -16.68
C HIS A 127 15.34 27.09 -17.96
N LEU A 128 14.66 27.16 -19.12
CA LEU A 128 15.34 27.14 -20.39
C LEU A 128 16.23 28.38 -20.57
N ASN A 129 17.53 28.15 -20.75
CA ASN A 129 18.55 29.14 -21.07
C ASN A 129 19.58 28.52 -22.01
N GLU A 130 20.55 29.31 -22.49
CA GLU A 130 21.54 28.83 -23.43
C GLU A 130 22.35 27.63 -22.92
N ASN A 131 22.71 27.60 -21.64
CA ASN A 131 23.45 26.50 -21.06
C ASN A 131 22.63 25.19 -20.98
N VAL A 132 21.30 25.27 -20.84
CA VAL A 132 20.42 24.11 -20.88
C VAL A 132 20.13 23.70 -22.32
N TYR A 133 19.95 24.67 -23.21
CA TYR A 133 19.63 24.43 -24.63
C TYR A 133 20.78 23.80 -25.40
N TYR A 134 22.00 24.30 -25.19
CA TYR A 134 23.25 23.79 -25.82
C TYR A 134 24.06 22.89 -24.86
N GLY A 135 23.45 22.42 -23.76
CA GLY A 135 24.15 21.66 -22.75
C GLY A 135 24.68 20.31 -23.22
N ASP A 136 25.62 19.78 -22.45
CA ASP A 136 26.23 18.46 -22.70
C ASP A 136 25.18 17.35 -22.56
N GLU A 137 25.02 16.58 -23.64
CA GLU A 137 24.12 15.44 -23.69
C GLU A 137 24.41 14.40 -22.60
N SER A 138 25.68 14.13 -22.30
CA SER A 138 26.11 13.17 -21.30
C SER A 138 25.62 13.58 -19.91
N LEU A 139 25.68 14.88 -19.56
CA LEU A 139 25.14 15.42 -18.32
C LEU A 139 23.62 15.35 -18.29
N GLY A 140 22.96 15.55 -19.44
CA GLY A 140 21.51 15.38 -19.57
C GLY A 140 21.06 13.94 -19.27
N TYR A 141 21.67 12.95 -19.90
CA TYR A 141 21.36 11.55 -19.67
C TYR A 141 21.71 11.09 -18.25
N LYS A 142 22.80 11.59 -17.66
CA LYS A 142 23.13 11.32 -16.25
C LYS A 142 22.08 11.89 -15.30
N MET A 143 21.52 13.06 -15.60
CA MET A 143 20.40 13.62 -14.84
C MET A 143 19.17 12.73 -14.96
N VAL A 144 18.82 12.27 -16.16
CA VAL A 144 17.70 11.34 -16.41
C VAL A 144 17.88 10.06 -15.61
N GLU A 145 19.01 9.38 -15.74
CA GLU A 145 19.31 8.12 -15.03
C GLU A 145 19.17 8.27 -13.51
N ASN A 146 19.80 9.28 -12.92
CA ASN A 146 19.69 9.53 -11.48
C ASN A 146 18.24 9.81 -11.05
N THR A 147 17.45 10.45 -11.90
CA THR A 147 16.07 10.77 -11.63
C THR A 147 15.20 9.51 -11.62
N LEU A 148 15.37 8.67 -12.65
CA LEU A 148 14.62 7.41 -12.76
C LEU A 148 14.98 6.45 -11.63
N LEU A 149 16.26 6.30 -11.28
CA LEU A 149 16.69 5.46 -10.16
C LEU A 149 16.10 5.94 -8.83
N ALA A 150 16.12 7.24 -8.55
CA ALA A 150 15.56 7.77 -7.31
C ALA A 150 14.03 7.65 -7.25
N LEU A 151 13.34 7.81 -8.39
CA LEU A 151 11.90 7.65 -8.48
C LEU A 151 11.48 6.19 -8.29
N ASP A 152 12.17 5.24 -8.94
CA ASP A 152 11.90 3.81 -8.81
C ASP A 152 12.11 3.32 -7.36
N GLU A 153 13.20 3.71 -6.75
CA GLU A 153 13.51 3.39 -5.35
C GLU A 153 12.42 3.89 -4.40
N PHE A 154 11.95 5.13 -4.58
CA PHE A 154 10.85 5.67 -3.79
C PHE A 154 9.53 4.92 -4.02
N LEU A 155 9.15 4.70 -5.28
CA LEU A 155 7.91 3.99 -5.59
C LEU A 155 7.92 2.54 -5.10
N LYS A 156 9.09 1.91 -5.05
CA LYS A 156 9.27 0.55 -4.53
C LYS A 156 9.16 0.50 -3.01
N THR A 157 9.60 1.54 -2.31
CA THR A 157 9.52 1.59 -0.85
C THR A 157 8.08 1.48 -0.33
N ILE A 158 7.07 1.96 -1.08
CA ILE A 158 5.67 1.91 -0.65
C ILE A 158 5.13 0.48 -0.52
N PRO A 159 5.19 -0.40 -1.53
CA PRO A 159 4.76 -1.79 -1.39
C PRO A 159 5.67 -2.60 -0.46
N ASP A 160 6.98 -2.35 -0.46
CA ASP A 160 7.91 -3.02 0.44
C ASP A 160 7.55 -2.74 1.91
N PHE A 161 7.22 -1.49 2.24
CA PHE A 161 6.74 -1.11 3.56
C PHE A 161 5.44 -1.83 3.95
N ARG A 162 4.46 -1.88 3.05
CA ARG A 162 3.20 -2.60 3.31
C ARG A 162 3.42 -4.09 3.56
N PHE A 163 4.32 -4.70 2.82
CA PHE A 163 4.71 -6.10 3.05
C PHE A 163 5.33 -6.30 4.43
N MET A 164 6.25 -5.43 4.86
CA MET A 164 6.86 -5.50 6.19
C MET A 164 5.82 -5.27 7.30
N LEU A 165 4.88 -4.35 7.10
CA LEU A 165 3.77 -4.12 8.03
C LEU A 165 2.90 -5.37 8.20
N ILE A 166 2.54 -6.03 7.08
CA ILE A 166 1.77 -7.28 7.11
C ILE A 166 2.53 -8.34 7.90
N ASN A 167 3.80 -8.58 7.60
CA ASN A 167 4.61 -9.58 8.31
C ASN A 167 4.67 -9.33 9.82
N LYS A 168 4.65 -8.05 10.24
CA LYS A 168 4.63 -7.71 11.67
C LYS A 168 3.28 -7.99 12.32
N LEU A 169 2.19 -7.84 11.59
CA LEU A 169 0.83 -7.99 12.10
C LEU A 169 0.25 -9.41 11.90
N GLU A 170 0.85 -10.23 11.04
CA GLU A 170 0.29 -11.50 10.55
C GLU A 170 -0.13 -12.45 11.67
N GLU A 171 0.73 -12.69 12.66
CA GLU A 171 0.42 -13.60 13.78
C GLU A 171 -0.79 -13.10 14.61
N ARG A 172 -0.86 -11.78 14.85
CA ARG A 172 -1.97 -11.18 15.59
C ARG A 172 -3.26 -11.25 14.80
N LEU A 173 -3.21 -10.91 13.51
CA LEU A 173 -4.37 -11.00 12.61
C LEU A 173 -4.89 -12.43 12.53
N TYR A 174 -4.00 -13.42 12.42
CA TYR A 174 -4.39 -14.83 12.43
C TYR A 174 -5.11 -15.21 13.73
N ASN A 175 -4.57 -14.83 14.88
CA ASN A 175 -5.16 -15.15 16.18
C ASN A 175 -6.53 -14.48 16.35
N GLU A 176 -6.67 -13.21 16.01
CA GLU A 176 -7.93 -12.48 16.11
C GLU A 176 -9.01 -13.03 15.17
N VAL A 177 -8.65 -13.36 13.92
CA VAL A 177 -9.58 -14.03 12.98
C VAL A 177 -10.02 -15.37 13.53
N SER A 178 -9.10 -16.18 14.03
CA SER A 178 -9.43 -17.50 14.58
C SER A 178 -10.36 -17.40 15.78
N MET A 179 -10.14 -16.45 16.69
CA MET A 179 -11.03 -16.18 17.81
C MET A 179 -12.41 -15.71 17.35
N ALA A 180 -12.45 -14.73 16.43
CA ALA A 180 -13.71 -14.20 15.91
C ALA A 180 -14.56 -15.26 15.19
N LEU A 181 -13.91 -16.22 14.52
CA LEU A 181 -14.61 -17.35 13.88
C LEU A 181 -15.17 -18.35 14.91
N THR A 182 -14.49 -18.56 16.06
CA THR A 182 -14.84 -19.62 17.02
C THR A 182 -15.71 -19.14 18.18
N ASP A 183 -15.63 -17.87 18.56
CA ASP A 183 -16.28 -17.35 19.77
C ASP A 183 -17.76 -16.97 19.54
N ASP A 184 -18.17 -16.74 18.29
CA ASP A 184 -19.52 -16.34 17.92
C ASP A 184 -20.17 -17.30 16.92
N ILE A 185 -21.51 -17.19 16.80
CA ILE A 185 -22.28 -17.95 15.82
C ILE A 185 -22.13 -17.28 14.45
N LEU A 186 -21.60 -18.02 13.50
CA LEU A 186 -21.55 -17.59 12.10
C LEU A 186 -22.87 -17.90 11.41
N GLY A 187 -23.68 -16.87 11.17
CA GLY A 187 -25.05 -17.03 10.65
C GLY A 187 -25.09 -17.78 9.31
N GLU A 188 -24.12 -17.54 8.42
CA GLU A 188 -24.01 -18.20 7.13
C GLU A 188 -23.74 -19.71 7.23
N ILE A 189 -23.14 -20.15 8.34
CA ILE A 189 -22.85 -21.57 8.60
C ILE A 189 -23.96 -22.19 9.44
N ASP A 190 -24.49 -21.47 10.41
CA ASP A 190 -25.54 -21.96 11.34
C ASP A 190 -26.82 -22.40 10.63
N ILE A 191 -27.16 -21.74 9.51
CA ILE A 191 -28.35 -22.09 8.71
C ILE A 191 -28.21 -23.38 7.92
N LEU A 192 -27.00 -23.97 7.80
CA LEU A 192 -26.73 -25.11 6.92
C LEU A 192 -26.95 -26.47 7.59
N ALA A 193 -26.88 -26.54 8.93
CA ALA A 193 -27.01 -27.81 9.66
C ALA A 193 -27.63 -27.61 11.06
N THR A 194 -28.00 -28.70 11.72
CA THR A 194 -28.55 -28.66 13.08
C THR A 194 -27.52 -28.21 14.11
N HIS A 195 -26.28 -28.61 13.92
CA HIS A 195 -25.11 -28.21 14.70
C HIS A 195 -23.90 -28.12 13.78
N TYR A 196 -22.93 -27.27 14.16
CA TYR A 196 -21.64 -27.20 13.50
C TYR A 196 -20.51 -26.97 14.48
N TRP A 197 -19.30 -27.35 14.09
CA TRP A 197 -18.06 -27.07 14.81
C TRP A 197 -17.03 -26.53 13.84
N ILE A 198 -16.34 -25.49 14.25
CA ILE A 198 -15.19 -24.95 13.51
C ILE A 198 -13.94 -25.69 13.99
N HIS A 199 -13.25 -26.37 13.08
CA HIS A 199 -12.02 -27.11 13.35
C HIS A 199 -10.78 -26.27 13.16
N GLY A 200 -10.84 -25.25 12.31
CA GLY A 200 -9.72 -24.37 12.03
C GLY A 200 -10.04 -23.30 10.99
N SER A 201 -9.06 -22.46 10.78
CA SER A 201 -9.07 -21.47 9.71
C SER A 201 -7.69 -21.39 9.04
N HIS A 202 -7.68 -21.04 7.77
CA HIS A 202 -6.47 -20.82 7.00
C HIS A 202 -6.53 -19.47 6.31
N LEU A 203 -5.53 -18.62 6.54
CA LEU A 203 -5.42 -17.35 5.82
C LEU A 203 -4.71 -17.57 4.47
N GLU A 204 -5.35 -17.15 3.39
CA GLU A 204 -4.82 -17.25 2.04
C GLU A 204 -4.07 -15.96 1.65
N SER A 205 -4.63 -14.81 2.00
CA SER A 205 -4.03 -13.51 1.70
C SER A 205 -4.39 -12.43 2.72
N ILE A 206 -3.42 -11.55 2.97
CA ILE A 206 -3.58 -10.33 3.76
C ILE A 206 -3.07 -9.16 2.91
N ASN A 207 -3.91 -8.16 2.69
CA ASN A 207 -3.59 -7.01 1.85
C ASN A 207 -3.87 -5.69 2.57
N VAL A 208 -2.89 -4.80 2.64
CA VAL A 208 -3.10 -3.41 3.07
C VAL A 208 -3.77 -2.64 1.93
N LEU A 209 -5.04 -2.29 2.08
CA LEU A 209 -5.80 -1.51 1.11
C LEU A 209 -5.41 -0.02 1.18
N SER A 210 -5.36 0.54 2.39
CA SER A 210 -4.97 1.93 2.62
C SER A 210 -4.35 2.13 4.00
N ILE A 211 -3.56 3.20 4.13
CA ILE A 211 -3.07 3.73 5.41
C ILE A 211 -3.39 5.22 5.39
N SER A 212 -4.34 5.64 6.22
CA SER A 212 -4.72 7.04 6.42
C SER A 212 -3.94 7.68 7.58
N SER A 213 -4.32 8.88 8.00
CA SER A 213 -3.78 9.50 9.22
C SER A 213 -4.25 8.81 10.51
N GLU A 214 -5.37 8.09 10.46
CA GLU A 214 -6.05 7.55 11.64
C GLU A 214 -6.15 6.03 11.62
N GLU A 215 -6.24 5.41 10.43
CA GLU A 215 -6.53 3.99 10.29
C GLU A 215 -5.72 3.30 9.20
N ILE A 216 -5.49 2.01 9.41
CA ILE A 216 -4.99 1.06 8.42
C ILE A 216 -6.17 0.18 8.04
N ILE A 217 -6.51 0.10 6.74
CA ILE A 217 -7.53 -0.81 6.25
C ILE A 217 -6.86 -2.03 5.65
N ILE A 218 -7.18 -3.21 6.20
CA ILE A 218 -6.63 -4.49 5.77
C ILE A 218 -7.77 -5.38 5.27
N GLU A 219 -7.57 -5.99 4.10
CA GLU A 219 -8.39 -7.09 3.59
C GLU A 219 -7.73 -8.42 3.94
N ILE A 220 -8.49 -9.34 4.52
CA ILE A 220 -8.06 -10.71 4.81
C ILE A 220 -8.98 -11.66 4.05
N LYS A 221 -8.40 -12.66 3.39
CA LYS A 221 -9.12 -13.77 2.76
C LYS A 221 -8.56 -15.08 3.24
N GLY A 222 -9.44 -16.07 3.36
CA GLY A 222 -9.06 -17.39 3.80
C GLY A 222 -10.18 -18.39 3.71
N PHE A 223 -10.00 -19.51 4.38
CA PHE A 223 -10.99 -20.60 4.47
C PHE A 223 -11.21 -20.95 5.93
N VAL A 224 -12.48 -21.28 6.26
CA VAL A 224 -12.87 -21.85 7.54
C VAL A 224 -13.27 -23.30 7.35
N GLU A 225 -12.71 -24.18 8.16
CA GLU A 225 -13.00 -25.63 8.16
C GLU A 225 -14.09 -25.93 9.18
N VAL A 226 -15.17 -26.54 8.72
CA VAL A 226 -16.40 -26.74 9.49
C VAL A 226 -16.85 -28.20 9.37
N GLU A 227 -17.20 -28.82 10.51
CA GLU A 227 -17.94 -30.08 10.55
C GLU A 227 -19.44 -29.77 10.80
N HIS A 228 -20.27 -30.12 9.84
CA HIS A 228 -21.73 -30.02 9.97
C HIS A 228 -22.31 -31.33 10.50
N GLN A 229 -23.21 -31.26 11.50
CA GLN A 229 -23.97 -32.41 11.98
C GLN A 229 -25.45 -32.27 11.61
N TYR A 230 -25.94 -33.29 10.92
CA TYR A 230 -27.34 -33.46 10.57
C TYR A 230 -27.99 -34.50 11.51
N GLY A 231 -29.07 -34.10 12.20
CA GLY A 231 -29.68 -34.85 13.25
C GLY A 231 -29.20 -34.47 14.65
N SER A 232 -29.97 -34.87 15.69
CA SER A 232 -29.58 -34.64 17.06
C SER A 232 -28.38 -35.50 17.47
N ASP A 233 -27.75 -35.17 18.62
CA ASP A 233 -26.70 -36.03 19.20
C ASP A 233 -27.17 -37.46 19.44
N GLY A 234 -28.47 -37.62 19.76
CA GLY A 234 -29.09 -38.93 19.92
C GLY A 234 -29.20 -39.71 18.63
N ASP A 235 -29.54 -39.02 17.52
CA ASP A 235 -29.63 -39.63 16.19
C ASP A 235 -28.23 -40.03 15.69
N TYR A 236 -27.24 -39.17 15.87
CA TYR A 236 -25.86 -39.49 15.53
C TYR A 236 -25.35 -40.75 16.28
N LYS A 237 -25.61 -40.83 17.61
CA LYS A 237 -25.22 -42.00 18.42
C LYS A 237 -25.91 -43.29 18.00
N ARG A 238 -27.11 -43.23 17.42
CA ARG A 238 -27.84 -44.38 16.88
C ARG A 238 -27.50 -44.75 15.47
N GLY A 239 -26.71 -43.91 14.79
CA GLY A 239 -26.34 -44.08 13.35
C GLY A 239 -27.38 -43.51 12.39
N ASP A 240 -28.35 -42.73 12.87
CA ASP A 240 -29.39 -42.06 12.08
C ASP A 240 -28.99 -40.64 11.69
N GLY A 241 -27.91 -40.08 12.25
CA GLY A 241 -27.34 -38.80 11.93
C GLY A 241 -26.00 -38.92 11.15
N VAL A 242 -25.59 -37.86 10.47
CA VAL A 242 -24.32 -37.79 9.73
C VAL A 242 -23.55 -36.54 10.06
N ARG A 243 -22.24 -36.63 10.00
CA ARG A 243 -21.31 -35.48 10.04
C ARG A 243 -20.59 -35.37 8.73
N ILE A 244 -20.45 -34.14 8.24
CA ILE A 244 -19.83 -33.83 6.96
C ILE A 244 -18.88 -32.66 7.17
N GLU A 245 -17.63 -32.85 6.78
CA GLU A 245 -16.62 -31.80 6.78
C GLU A 245 -16.73 -30.97 5.50
N ASN A 246 -16.67 -29.65 5.65
CA ASN A 246 -16.71 -28.68 4.56
C ASN A 246 -15.68 -27.57 4.84
N SER A 247 -15.29 -26.88 3.77
CA SER A 247 -14.41 -25.70 3.84
C SER A 247 -15.05 -24.56 3.07
N TYR A 248 -15.21 -23.42 3.71
CA TYR A 248 -15.86 -22.25 3.12
C TYR A 248 -14.88 -21.08 3.04
N PRO A 249 -14.81 -20.38 1.89
CA PRO A 249 -14.03 -19.16 1.79
C PRO A 249 -14.66 -18.06 2.65
N PHE A 250 -13.81 -17.24 3.24
CA PHE A 250 -14.23 -16.02 3.94
C PHE A 250 -13.41 -14.81 3.53
N GLN A 251 -14.00 -13.64 3.73
CA GLN A 251 -13.35 -12.35 3.58
C GLN A 251 -13.67 -11.47 4.78
N ALA A 252 -12.68 -10.73 5.27
CA ALA A 252 -12.85 -9.70 6.29
C ALA A 252 -12.16 -8.39 5.86
N ILE A 253 -12.78 -7.25 6.19
CA ILE A 253 -12.16 -5.93 6.09
C ILE A 253 -12.04 -5.38 7.50
N ILE A 254 -10.82 -5.05 7.89
CA ILE A 254 -10.45 -4.68 9.25
C ILE A 254 -9.85 -3.29 9.25
N GLU A 255 -10.27 -2.49 10.21
CA GLU A 255 -9.76 -1.15 10.50
C GLU A 255 -8.90 -1.22 11.75
N ILE A 256 -7.65 -0.77 11.69
CA ILE A 256 -6.69 -0.75 12.79
C ILE A 256 -6.24 0.69 13.01
N ASP A 257 -6.25 1.17 14.25
CA ASP A 257 -5.79 2.51 14.61
C ASP A 257 -4.27 2.65 14.34
N THR A 258 -3.89 3.70 13.61
CA THR A 258 -2.47 3.99 13.30
C THR A 258 -1.64 4.35 14.53
N HIS A 259 -2.27 4.77 15.64
CA HIS A 259 -1.59 5.08 16.90
C HIS A 259 -1.28 3.83 17.71
N TYR A 260 -2.11 2.79 17.56
CA TYR A 260 -2.02 1.53 18.29
C TYR A 260 -2.09 0.31 17.35
N PRO A 261 -1.20 0.20 16.35
CA PRO A 261 -1.32 -0.79 15.28
C PRO A 261 -1.18 -2.24 15.75
N LEU A 262 -0.71 -2.46 16.98
CA LEU A 262 -0.65 -3.79 17.60
C LEU A 262 -1.91 -4.15 18.43
N GLU A 263 -2.82 -3.20 18.64
CA GLU A 263 -4.09 -3.43 19.32
C GLU A 263 -5.17 -3.77 18.28
N ILE A 264 -5.17 -5.03 17.85
CA ILE A 264 -6.13 -5.55 16.86
C ILE A 264 -7.27 -6.23 17.58
N SER A 265 -8.48 -5.98 17.14
CA SER A 265 -9.68 -6.70 17.58
C SER A 265 -10.61 -6.91 16.39
N ILE A 266 -11.00 -8.16 16.17
CA ILE A 266 -11.86 -8.56 15.05
C ILE A 266 -13.14 -9.16 15.61
N LYS A 267 -14.28 -8.71 15.07
CA LYS A 267 -15.58 -9.26 15.43
C LYS A 267 -16.10 -10.18 14.33
N SER A 268 -16.85 -11.18 14.70
CA SER A 268 -17.48 -12.12 13.75
C SER A 268 -18.28 -11.41 12.65
N GLU A 269 -18.97 -10.31 12.98
CA GLU A 269 -19.76 -9.51 12.03
C GLU A 269 -18.93 -8.87 10.90
N GLN A 270 -17.60 -8.77 11.08
CA GLN A 270 -16.66 -8.26 10.05
C GLN A 270 -16.19 -9.35 9.10
N ILE A 271 -16.50 -10.62 9.41
CA ILE A 271 -16.13 -11.78 8.61
C ILE A 271 -17.33 -12.23 7.81
N ILE A 272 -17.23 -12.23 6.52
CA ILE A 272 -18.26 -12.70 5.58
C ILE A 272 -17.83 -14.05 5.05
N VAL A 273 -18.62 -15.09 5.35
CA VAL A 273 -18.39 -16.47 4.87
C VAL A 273 -19.23 -16.72 3.62
N ASP A 274 -18.61 -17.19 2.57
CA ASP A 274 -19.32 -17.62 1.35
C ASP A 274 -19.68 -19.10 1.45
N ASN A 275 -20.94 -19.38 1.71
CA ASN A 275 -21.49 -20.73 1.81
C ASN A 275 -22.14 -21.22 0.49
N SER A 276 -21.95 -20.53 -0.63
CA SER A 276 -22.58 -20.84 -1.92
C SER A 276 -22.27 -22.25 -2.42
N SER A 277 -21.06 -22.75 -2.17
CA SER A 277 -20.62 -24.09 -2.54
C SER A 277 -21.41 -25.23 -1.85
N PHE A 278 -22.14 -24.92 -0.77
CA PHE A 278 -23.02 -25.89 -0.11
C PHE A 278 -24.24 -26.27 -0.95
N TYR A 279 -24.67 -25.41 -1.86
CA TYR A 279 -25.87 -25.56 -2.68
C TYR A 279 -25.59 -26.10 -4.10
N GLU A 280 -24.34 -26.31 -4.43
CA GLU A 280 -23.91 -26.89 -5.71
C GLU A 280 -23.81 -28.42 -5.65
#